data_a040052dc9c618e7b1bd2df4cccfa62a
#
_entry.id   a040052dc9c618e7b1bd2df4cccfa62a
#
_cell.length_a   1.000
_cell.length_b   1.000
_cell.length_c   1.000
_cell.angle_alpha   90.00
_cell.angle_beta   90.00
_cell.angle_gamma   90.00
#
_symmetry.space_group_name_H-M   'P 1'
#
loop_
_entity.id
_entity.type
_entity.pdbx_description
1 polymer ?
#
loop_
_entity_poly.entity_id
_entity_poly.type
_entity_poly.pdbx_seq_one_letter_code
_entity_poly.pdbx_strand_id
1 'polypeptide(L)'
;MMGRMYRHQRGVTLLVSLVMLVVLTIFAISSFNLSSVNLRIAGNFQQQRFMEATVQQALDQVISTNSAFSLTPSSQTLTVNGYTVSVSAPVCNYTKTATGYEKKEGDTLAPEDTEWEVRATATDTTSGAKATVTQGLRIRLLGGNCPN
;
A
#
# COMPACT_ATOMS: atom_id res chain seq x y z
N MET A 1 51.54 -7.13 -64.25
CA MET A 1 51.96 -7.97 -63.12
C MET A 1 51.16 -7.55 -61.89
N MET A 2 50.06 -8.20 -61.63
CA MET A 2 49.24 -7.96 -60.44
C MET A 2 49.18 -9.30 -59.67
N GLY A 3 50.02 -9.40 -58.66
CA GLY A 3 50.21 -10.63 -57.91
C GLY A 3 49.81 -10.51 -56.44
N ARG A 4 48.78 -11.21 -56.07
CA ARG A 4 48.57 -11.88 -54.79
C ARG A 4 48.80 -11.09 -53.47
N MET A 5 47.75 -10.50 -52.97
CA MET A 5 47.63 -10.20 -51.53
C MET A 5 46.28 -10.70 -50.97
N TYR A 6 45.97 -11.99 -51.08
CA TYR A 6 44.72 -12.53 -50.59
C TYR A 6 44.91 -13.78 -49.65
N ARG A 7 45.92 -13.78 -48.82
CA ARG A 7 46.18 -14.99 -48.02
C ARG A 7 46.15 -14.80 -46.47
N HIS A 8 45.94 -13.60 -45.92
CA HIS A 8 45.96 -13.40 -44.48
C HIS A 8 44.61 -13.05 -43.82
N GLN A 9 43.53 -12.94 -44.57
CA GLN A 9 42.24 -12.48 -44.01
C GLN A 9 41.37 -13.59 -43.39
N ARG A 10 41.62 -14.87 -43.66
CA ARG A 10 40.78 -15.92 -43.16
C ARG A 10 40.90 -16.18 -41.64
N GLY A 11 42.06 -15.97 -41.05
CA GLY A 11 42.27 -16.14 -39.62
C GLY A 11 41.70 -14.98 -38.77
N VAL A 12 41.76 -13.76 -39.28
CA VAL A 12 41.29 -12.53 -38.59
C VAL A 12 39.75 -12.53 -38.50
N THR A 13 39.04 -12.91 -39.54
CA THR A 13 37.58 -12.97 -39.54
C THR A 13 37.04 -13.97 -38.55
N LEU A 14 37.71 -15.11 -38.39
CA LEU A 14 37.31 -16.14 -37.40
C LEU A 14 37.53 -15.64 -35.97
N LEU A 15 38.61 -14.93 -35.71
CA LEU A 15 38.92 -14.33 -34.41
C LEU A 15 37.91 -13.22 -34.08
N VAL A 16 37.61 -12.35 -35.04
CA VAL A 16 36.62 -11.29 -34.86
C VAL A 16 35.21 -11.87 -34.59
N SER A 17 34.80 -12.89 -35.33
CA SER A 17 33.49 -13.50 -35.11
C SER A 17 33.39 -14.20 -33.74
N LEU A 18 34.50 -14.80 -33.26
CA LEU A 18 34.53 -15.40 -31.92
C LEU A 18 34.44 -14.35 -30.82
N VAL A 19 35.16 -13.24 -30.93
CA VAL A 19 35.09 -12.12 -29.99
C VAL A 19 33.68 -11.50 -29.97
N MET A 20 33.07 -11.28 -31.16
CA MET A 20 31.71 -10.78 -31.28
C MET A 20 30.69 -11.71 -30.59
N LEU A 21 30.85 -13.03 -30.78
CA LEU A 21 29.97 -14.03 -30.16
C LEU A 21 30.09 -13.99 -28.63
N VAL A 22 31.30 -13.86 -28.10
CA VAL A 22 31.52 -13.75 -26.63
C VAL A 22 30.87 -12.44 -26.10
N VAL A 23 31.05 -11.33 -26.78
CA VAL A 23 30.45 -10.05 -26.37
C VAL A 23 28.92 -10.12 -26.38
N LEU A 24 28.32 -10.70 -27.45
CA LEU A 24 26.87 -10.87 -27.55
C LEU A 24 26.32 -11.78 -26.45
N THR A 25 27.04 -12.85 -26.11
CA THR A 25 26.61 -13.76 -25.02
C THR A 25 26.63 -13.05 -23.66
N ILE A 26 27.64 -12.21 -23.38
CA ILE A 26 27.70 -11.41 -22.13
C ILE A 26 26.52 -10.44 -22.07
N PHE A 27 26.20 -9.73 -23.16
CA PHE A 27 25.03 -8.86 -23.20
C PHE A 27 23.71 -9.59 -23.00
N ALA A 28 23.56 -10.78 -23.61
CA ALA A 28 22.37 -11.60 -23.42
C ALA A 28 22.17 -11.99 -21.95
N ILE A 29 23.22 -12.49 -21.29
CA ILE A 29 23.17 -12.89 -19.87
C ILE A 29 22.83 -11.69 -18.98
N SER A 30 23.42 -10.52 -19.23
CA SER A 30 23.15 -9.30 -18.49
C SER A 30 21.69 -8.86 -18.61
N SER A 31 21.10 -8.98 -19.80
CA SER A 31 19.69 -8.64 -20.04
C SER A 31 18.72 -9.53 -19.25
N PHE A 32 19.00 -10.83 -19.14
CA PHE A 32 18.18 -11.76 -18.36
C PHE A 32 18.20 -11.43 -16.85
N ASN A 33 19.34 -11.07 -16.30
CA ASN A 33 19.45 -10.69 -14.88
C ASN A 33 18.62 -9.45 -14.56
N LEU A 34 18.66 -8.42 -15.39
CA LEU A 34 17.84 -7.21 -15.21
C LEU A 34 16.35 -7.50 -15.27
N SER A 35 15.91 -8.38 -16.18
CA SER A 35 14.51 -8.76 -16.31
C SER A 35 13.98 -9.47 -15.06
N SER A 36 14.76 -10.39 -14.48
CA SER A 36 14.35 -11.14 -13.29
C SER A 36 14.22 -10.25 -12.05
N VAL A 37 15.08 -9.26 -11.89
CA VAL A 37 15.01 -8.27 -10.80
C VAL A 37 13.76 -7.41 -10.96
N ASN A 38 13.47 -6.92 -12.16
CA ASN A 38 12.29 -6.11 -12.43
C ASN A 38 10.98 -6.87 -12.12
N LEU A 39 10.91 -8.16 -12.47
CA LEU A 39 9.75 -9.00 -12.15
C LEU A 39 9.55 -9.18 -10.64
N ARG A 40 10.62 -9.35 -9.88
CA ARG A 40 10.54 -9.43 -8.40
C ARG A 40 10.08 -8.12 -7.78
N ILE A 41 10.60 -6.99 -8.26
CA ILE A 41 10.18 -5.66 -7.80
C ILE A 41 8.69 -5.45 -8.12
N ALA A 42 8.26 -5.75 -9.33
CA ALA A 42 6.86 -5.63 -9.75
C ALA A 42 5.94 -6.52 -8.90
N GLY A 43 6.33 -7.77 -8.64
CA GLY A 43 5.59 -8.69 -7.78
C GLY A 43 5.45 -8.19 -6.34
N ASN A 44 6.54 -7.71 -5.73
CA ASN A 44 6.50 -7.14 -4.39
C ASN A 44 5.63 -5.88 -4.31
N PHE A 45 5.72 -5.01 -5.32
CA PHE A 45 4.90 -3.81 -5.41
C PHE A 45 3.41 -4.14 -5.55
N GLN A 46 3.06 -5.13 -6.38
CA GLN A 46 1.69 -5.60 -6.53
C GLN A 46 1.15 -6.16 -5.21
N GLN A 47 1.94 -6.97 -4.50
CA GLN A 47 1.57 -7.50 -3.19
C GLN A 47 1.31 -6.38 -2.18
N GLN A 48 2.18 -5.39 -2.12
CA GLN A 48 2.00 -4.25 -1.22
C GLN A 48 0.71 -3.49 -1.53
N ARG A 49 0.44 -3.19 -2.81
CA ARG A 49 -0.79 -2.51 -3.22
C ARG A 49 -2.04 -3.31 -2.90
N PHE A 50 -1.99 -4.63 -3.06
CA PHE A 50 -3.09 -5.50 -2.69
C PHE A 50 -3.36 -5.47 -1.18
N MET A 51 -2.31 -5.50 -0.36
CA MET A 51 -2.42 -5.37 1.09
C MET A 51 -2.99 -4.01 1.51
N GLU A 52 -2.52 -2.92 0.92
CA GLU A 52 -3.06 -1.57 1.17
C GLU A 52 -4.57 -1.50 0.84
N ALA A 53 -4.98 -2.04 -0.31
CA ALA A 53 -6.39 -2.09 -0.70
C ALA A 53 -7.23 -2.94 0.27
N THR A 54 -6.68 -4.05 0.76
CA THR A 54 -7.35 -4.91 1.75
C THR A 54 -7.56 -4.19 3.08
N VAL A 55 -6.54 -3.45 3.54
CA VAL A 55 -6.64 -2.63 4.76
C VAL A 55 -7.65 -1.51 4.58
N GLN A 56 -7.65 -0.84 3.42
CA GLN A 56 -8.61 0.21 3.10
C GLN A 56 -10.05 -0.33 3.10
N GLN A 57 -10.28 -1.49 2.51
CA GLN A 57 -11.60 -2.13 2.53
C GLN A 57 -12.08 -2.46 3.95
N ALA A 58 -11.17 -2.91 4.84
CA ALA A 58 -11.50 -3.14 6.24
C ALA A 58 -11.86 -1.84 6.96
N LEU A 59 -11.12 -0.76 6.71
CA LEU A 59 -11.43 0.58 7.24
C LEU A 59 -12.80 1.05 6.80
N ASP A 60 -13.12 0.91 5.51
CA ASP A 60 -14.41 1.33 4.95
C ASP A 60 -15.58 0.57 5.59
N GLN A 61 -15.40 -0.72 5.90
CA GLN A 61 -16.39 -1.50 6.63
C GLN A 61 -16.64 -0.96 8.05
N VAL A 62 -15.58 -0.61 8.78
CA VAL A 62 -15.70 -0.04 10.13
C VAL A 62 -16.30 1.37 10.07
N ILE A 63 -15.83 2.21 9.15
CA ILE A 63 -16.30 3.59 8.99
C ILE A 63 -17.78 3.64 8.61
N SER A 64 -18.27 2.68 7.83
CA SER A 64 -19.70 2.60 7.48
C SER A 64 -20.60 2.23 8.66
N THR A 65 -20.01 1.82 9.78
CA THR A 65 -20.74 1.39 10.99
C THR A 65 -20.74 2.51 12.02
N ASN A 66 -21.83 3.27 12.14
CA ASN A 66 -21.93 4.40 13.09
C ASN A 66 -21.67 4.03 14.55
N SER A 67 -21.95 2.78 14.94
CA SER A 67 -21.72 2.29 16.30
C SER A 67 -20.24 2.20 16.68
N ALA A 68 -19.33 2.22 15.73
CA ALA A 68 -17.88 2.25 15.99
C ALA A 68 -17.43 3.58 16.62
N PHE A 69 -18.18 4.66 16.39
CA PHE A 69 -17.89 6.02 16.86
C PHE A 69 -18.79 6.37 18.05
N SER A 70 -18.42 5.87 19.21
CA SER A 70 -19.19 6.03 20.45
C SER A 70 -18.28 6.39 21.62
N LEU A 71 -18.86 6.61 22.79
CA LEU A 71 -18.12 6.89 24.04
C LEU A 71 -17.15 5.76 24.45
N THR A 72 -17.39 4.53 23.98
CA THR A 72 -16.55 3.37 24.28
C THR A 72 -16.14 2.68 22.99
N PRO A 73 -15.26 3.31 22.18
CA PRO A 73 -14.80 2.72 20.94
C PRO A 73 -13.97 1.48 21.24
N SER A 74 -14.14 0.41 20.45
CA SER A 74 -13.41 -0.83 20.60
C SER A 74 -12.62 -1.18 19.35
N SER A 75 -11.49 -1.85 19.55
CA SER A 75 -10.73 -2.43 18.45
C SER A 75 -11.48 -3.62 17.85
N GLN A 76 -11.33 -3.83 16.56
CA GLN A 76 -11.98 -4.90 15.83
C GLN A 76 -10.94 -5.66 14.99
N THR A 77 -11.22 -6.94 14.77
CA THR A 77 -10.42 -7.76 13.86
C THR A 77 -11.34 -8.30 12.77
N LEU A 78 -11.00 -8.01 11.53
CA LEU A 78 -11.76 -8.39 10.35
C LEU A 78 -10.94 -9.31 9.47
N THR A 79 -11.61 -10.23 8.79
CA THR A 79 -10.97 -11.04 7.74
C THR A 79 -11.44 -10.51 6.39
N VAL A 80 -10.51 -9.95 5.61
CA VAL A 80 -10.77 -9.36 4.30
C VAL A 80 -9.81 -9.96 3.29
N ASN A 81 -10.31 -10.45 2.17
CA ASN A 81 -9.52 -11.10 1.11
C ASN A 81 -8.57 -12.20 1.61
N GLY A 82 -8.95 -12.92 2.67
CA GLY A 82 -8.14 -13.97 3.29
C GLY A 82 -7.06 -13.47 4.26
N TYR A 83 -6.93 -12.16 4.47
CA TYR A 83 -6.00 -11.57 5.44
C TYR A 83 -6.73 -11.12 6.70
N THR A 84 -6.05 -11.28 7.82
CA THR A 84 -6.52 -10.77 9.12
C THR A 84 -6.08 -9.31 9.26
N VAL A 85 -7.05 -8.41 9.35
CA VAL A 85 -6.84 -6.98 9.52
C VAL A 85 -7.26 -6.58 10.94
N SER A 86 -6.32 -6.02 11.67
CA SER A 86 -6.57 -5.44 13.01
C SER A 86 -6.87 -3.95 12.84
N VAL A 87 -8.05 -3.53 13.24
CA VAL A 87 -8.48 -2.13 13.27
C VAL A 87 -8.46 -1.64 14.71
N SER A 88 -7.70 -0.59 14.97
CA SER A 88 -7.63 0.02 16.31
C SER A 88 -8.97 0.66 16.68
N ALA A 89 -9.21 0.80 17.97
CA ALA A 89 -10.32 1.62 18.43
C ALA A 89 -10.22 3.03 17.83
N PRO A 90 -11.32 3.58 17.27
CA PRO A 90 -11.36 4.97 16.83
C PRO A 90 -10.98 5.93 17.94
N VAL A 91 -10.16 6.93 17.63
CA VAL A 91 -9.74 7.99 18.57
C VAL A 91 -10.42 9.29 18.16
N CYS A 92 -11.18 9.88 19.07
CA CYS A 92 -11.74 11.20 18.84
C CYS A 92 -10.69 12.26 19.17
N ASN A 93 -10.33 13.07 18.18
CA ASN A 93 -9.32 14.11 18.31
C ASN A 93 -9.93 15.49 18.58
N TYR A 94 -11.17 15.71 18.13
CA TYR A 94 -11.79 17.01 18.21
C TYR A 94 -13.31 16.90 18.16
N THR A 95 -13.98 17.76 18.92
CA THR A 95 -15.42 17.94 18.88
C THR A 95 -15.79 19.42 18.93
N LYS A 96 -16.82 19.81 18.19
CA LYS A 96 -17.37 21.16 18.16
C LYS A 96 -18.86 21.08 17.89
N THR A 97 -19.64 21.96 18.53
CA THR A 97 -21.07 22.11 18.20
C THR A 97 -21.26 22.34 16.71
N ALA A 98 -22.16 21.58 16.09
CA ALA A 98 -22.43 21.67 14.67
C ALA A 98 -22.89 23.06 14.26
N THR A 99 -22.44 23.55 13.13
CA THR A 99 -22.80 24.88 12.61
C THR A 99 -24.31 25.00 12.45
N GLY A 100 -24.87 26.08 12.98
CA GLY A 100 -26.32 26.35 12.96
C GLY A 100 -27.08 25.83 14.19
N TYR A 101 -26.37 25.24 15.14
CA TYR A 101 -26.95 24.84 16.44
C TYR A 101 -26.29 25.63 17.57
N GLU A 102 -27.13 26.10 18.49
CA GLU A 102 -26.65 26.69 19.75
C GLU A 102 -26.83 25.66 20.87
N LYS A 103 -25.75 25.38 21.57
CA LYS A 103 -25.78 24.49 22.75
C LYS A 103 -26.25 25.31 23.92
N LYS A 104 -27.47 25.07 24.41
CA LYS A 104 -27.97 25.64 25.65
C LYS A 104 -27.40 24.88 26.85
N GLU A 105 -27.23 25.55 27.97
CA GLU A 105 -26.75 24.91 29.19
C GLU A 105 -27.71 23.77 29.58
N GLY A 106 -27.17 22.56 29.73
CA GLY A 106 -27.93 21.31 29.98
C GLY A 106 -28.41 20.55 28.73
N ASP A 107 -28.14 21.03 27.51
CA ASP A 107 -28.53 20.36 26.28
C ASP A 107 -27.47 19.32 25.88
N THR A 108 -27.78 18.05 26.13
CA THR A 108 -26.94 16.90 25.78
C THR A 108 -27.22 16.36 24.37
N LEU A 109 -28.24 16.88 23.69
CA LEU A 109 -28.71 16.35 22.40
C LEU A 109 -28.30 17.23 21.20
N ALA A 110 -27.62 18.34 21.43
CA ALA A 110 -27.13 19.19 20.35
C ALA A 110 -26.15 18.39 19.46
N PRO A 111 -26.32 18.38 18.14
CA PRO A 111 -25.42 17.68 17.26
C PRO A 111 -24.02 18.33 17.30
N GLU A 112 -23.00 17.49 17.28
CA GLU A 112 -21.60 17.89 17.29
C GLU A 112 -20.88 17.36 16.04
N ASP A 113 -20.06 18.19 15.43
CA ASP A 113 -19.11 17.79 14.40
C ASP A 113 -17.86 17.25 15.11
N THR A 114 -17.58 15.97 14.95
CA THR A 114 -16.49 15.26 15.61
C THR A 114 -15.44 14.81 14.59
N GLU A 115 -14.17 14.87 14.95
CA GLU A 115 -13.06 14.39 14.13
C GLU A 115 -12.43 13.16 14.79
N TRP A 116 -12.38 12.10 14.03
CA TRP A 116 -11.88 10.80 14.48
C TRP A 116 -10.70 10.33 13.65
N GLU A 117 -9.81 9.59 14.28
CA GLU A 117 -8.73 8.88 13.63
C GLU A 117 -8.91 7.38 13.85
N VAL A 118 -8.79 6.60 12.77
CA VAL A 118 -8.84 5.14 12.80
C VAL A 118 -7.60 4.60 12.10
N ARG A 119 -6.98 3.58 12.68
CA ARG A 119 -5.82 2.91 12.11
C ARG A 119 -6.10 1.44 11.91
N ALA A 120 -5.79 0.92 10.73
CA ALA A 120 -5.87 -0.50 10.45
C ALA A 120 -4.53 -1.05 9.98
N THR A 121 -4.24 -2.29 10.34
CA THR A 121 -3.00 -2.98 10.01
C THR A 121 -3.31 -4.41 9.58
N ALA A 122 -2.79 -4.81 8.43
CA ALA A 122 -2.73 -6.19 7.99
C ALA A 122 -1.29 -6.67 7.96
N THR A 123 -1.11 -7.95 8.29
CA THR A 123 0.20 -8.62 8.19
C THR A 123 -0.01 -9.96 7.48
N ASP A 124 0.77 -10.19 6.45
CA ASP A 124 0.85 -11.49 5.80
C ASP A 124 1.88 -12.34 6.54
N THR A 125 1.43 -13.41 7.15
CA THR A 125 2.29 -14.33 7.92
C THR A 125 3.23 -15.15 7.03
N THR A 126 2.93 -15.26 5.73
CA THR A 126 3.73 -16.04 4.78
C THR A 126 4.90 -15.25 4.23
N SER A 127 4.64 -14.03 3.79
CA SER A 127 5.68 -13.16 3.20
C SER A 127 6.31 -12.20 4.22
N GLY A 128 5.68 -12.02 5.39
CA GLY A 128 6.06 -11.00 6.37
C GLY A 128 5.69 -9.58 5.93
N ALA A 129 5.00 -9.41 4.82
CA ALA A 129 4.54 -8.10 4.35
C ALA A 129 3.54 -7.50 5.34
N LYS A 130 3.67 -6.19 5.58
CA LYS A 130 2.80 -5.44 6.48
C LYS A 130 2.33 -4.17 5.81
N ALA A 131 1.03 -3.91 5.86
CA ALA A 131 0.44 -2.65 5.45
C ALA A 131 -0.29 -2.01 6.63
N THR A 132 -0.14 -0.70 6.79
CA THR A 132 -0.84 0.09 7.81
C THR A 132 -1.39 1.34 7.14
N VAL A 133 -2.69 1.57 7.33
CA VAL A 133 -3.38 2.77 6.85
C VAL A 133 -3.99 3.47 8.04
N THR A 134 -3.84 4.78 8.09
CA THR A 134 -4.48 5.66 9.08
C THR A 134 -5.38 6.60 8.33
N GLN A 135 -6.64 6.71 8.77
CA GLN A 135 -7.64 7.55 8.13
C GLN A 135 -8.28 8.47 9.16
N GLY A 136 -8.26 9.77 8.87
CA GLY A 136 -9.03 10.78 9.56
C GLY A 136 -10.40 10.92 8.91
N LEU A 137 -11.42 11.10 9.73
CA LEU A 137 -12.79 11.33 9.27
C LEU A 137 -13.52 12.33 10.14
N ARG A 138 -14.46 13.04 9.53
CA ARG A 138 -15.36 13.95 10.25
C ARG A 138 -16.77 13.40 10.17
N ILE A 139 -17.40 13.23 11.32
CA ILE A 139 -18.75 12.71 11.44
C ILE A 139 -19.57 13.67 12.32
N ARG A 140 -20.83 13.88 11.95
CA ARG A 140 -21.79 14.58 12.79
C ARG A 140 -22.54 13.56 13.64
N LEU A 141 -22.38 13.65 14.94
CA LEU A 141 -23.00 12.78 15.93
C LEU A 141 -23.84 13.62 16.92
N LEU A 142 -24.67 12.96 17.69
CA LEU A 142 -25.31 13.59 18.86
C LEU A 142 -24.24 13.95 19.88
N GLY A 143 -24.45 15.03 20.62
CA GLY A 143 -23.49 15.51 21.62
C GLY A 143 -23.10 14.45 22.65
N GLY A 144 -21.84 14.51 23.07
CA GLY A 144 -21.30 13.63 24.10
C GLY A 144 -20.80 12.27 23.61
N ASN A 145 -20.68 12.03 22.31
CA ASN A 145 -20.12 10.78 21.75
C ASN A 145 -18.59 10.77 21.63
N CYS A 146 -17.93 11.90 21.87
CA CYS A 146 -16.47 11.97 21.87
C CYS A 146 -15.96 11.75 23.29
N PRO A 147 -15.23 10.66 23.59
CA PRO A 147 -14.64 10.47 24.92
C PRO A 147 -13.58 11.58 25.17
N ASN A 148 -13.66 12.21 26.33
CA ASN A 148 -12.68 13.21 26.79
C ASN A 148 -11.42 12.54 27.33
#